data_2b0cb028fc4db2df811ce683dca53c4a
#
_entry.id   2b0cb028fc4db2df811ce683dca53c4a
#
_cell.length_a   1.000
_cell.length_b   1.000
_cell.length_c   1.000
_cell.angle_alpha   90.00
_cell.angle_beta   90.00
_cell.angle_gamma   90.00
#
_symmetry.space_group_name_H-M   'P 1'
#
loop_
_entity.id
_entity.type
_entity.pdbx_description
1 polymer ?
#
loop_
_entity_poly.entity_id
_entity_poly.type
_entity_poly.pdbx_seq_one_letter_code
_entity_poly.pdbx_strand_id
1 'polypeptide(L)'
;MRRIVVAAVLLAVLTARAQDTRFCGPPARDADGAIARSSAERARFQRLYPCPANGARRGACPGWAVDHVVPLACGGCDAVPNMQWLPTGSKSTTSPLAKDRWERAVYCTHGVAS
;
A
#
# COMPACT_ATOMS: atom_id res chain seq x y z
N MET A 1 11.43 1.25 64.23
CA MET A 1 10.75 0.56 63.14
C MET A 1 11.03 1.27 61.84
N ARG A 2 11.77 0.65 60.96
CA ARG A 2 12.01 1.16 59.62
C ARG A 2 10.79 0.83 58.73
N ARG A 3 10.09 1.85 58.26
CA ARG A 3 9.05 1.63 57.26
C ARG A 3 9.71 1.47 55.90
N ILE A 4 9.58 0.30 55.31
CA ILE A 4 10.02 0.04 53.94
C ILE A 4 8.92 0.55 53.03
N VAL A 5 9.18 1.66 52.29
CA VAL A 5 8.30 2.12 51.22
C VAL A 5 8.68 1.34 49.97
N VAL A 6 7.86 0.40 49.56
CA VAL A 6 8.00 -0.26 48.26
C VAL A 6 7.36 0.64 47.25
N ALA A 7 8.19 1.36 46.50
CA ALA A 7 7.74 2.07 45.33
C ALA A 7 7.46 1.06 44.21
N ALA A 8 6.19 0.82 43.92
CA ALA A 8 5.81 0.04 42.75
C ALA A 8 6.09 0.90 41.49
N VAL A 9 7.14 0.55 40.76
CA VAL A 9 7.41 1.12 39.45
C VAL A 9 6.45 0.46 38.45
N LEU A 10 5.38 1.14 38.10
CA LEU A 10 4.52 0.77 36.98
C LEU A 10 5.29 1.01 35.69
N LEU A 11 5.88 -0.06 35.12
CA LEU A 11 6.36 -0.04 33.75
C LEU A 11 5.16 -0.04 32.82
N ALA A 12 4.80 1.15 32.30
CA ALA A 12 3.89 1.25 31.19
C ALA A 12 4.60 0.72 29.93
N VAL A 13 4.31 -0.51 29.54
CA VAL A 13 4.76 -1.04 28.25
C VAL A 13 3.93 -0.35 27.15
N LEU A 14 4.49 0.71 26.59
CA LEU A 14 3.96 1.31 25.36
C LEU A 14 4.21 0.30 24.23
N THR A 15 3.21 -0.52 23.91
CA THR A 15 3.21 -1.29 22.67
C THR A 15 3.00 -0.32 21.51
N ALA A 16 4.11 0.14 20.91
CA ALA A 16 4.03 0.84 19.64
C ALA A 16 3.50 -0.13 18.60
N ARG A 17 2.27 0.07 18.14
CA ARG A 17 1.77 -0.65 16.97
C ARG A 17 2.53 -0.13 15.76
N ALA A 18 3.23 -1.03 15.05
CA ALA A 18 3.83 -0.70 13.78
C ALA A 18 2.71 -0.24 12.84
N GLN A 19 2.84 0.98 12.30
CA GLN A 19 1.92 1.48 11.29
C GLN A 19 2.14 0.72 9.99
N ASP A 20 1.06 0.39 9.29
CA ASP A 20 1.14 -0.17 7.96
C ASP A 20 1.64 0.91 6.99
N THR A 21 2.85 0.74 6.48
CA THR A 21 3.53 1.70 5.60
C THR A 21 2.88 1.83 4.23
N ARG A 22 1.87 1.01 3.94
CA ARG A 22 1.11 1.08 2.69
C ARG A 22 0.02 2.14 2.71
N PHE A 23 -0.33 2.68 3.88
CA PHE A 23 -1.34 3.72 4.04
C PHE A 23 -0.71 5.10 4.21
N CYS A 24 -1.14 6.05 3.37
CA CYS A 24 -0.64 7.44 3.36
C CYS A 24 -1.74 8.49 3.57
N GLY A 25 -3.00 8.08 3.65
CA GLY A 25 -4.12 8.99 3.75
C GLY A 25 -4.73 9.38 2.39
N PRO A 26 -5.51 10.47 2.32
CA PRO A 26 -6.19 10.88 1.10
C PRO A 26 -5.23 11.01 -0.08
N PRO A 27 -5.61 10.54 -1.29
CA PRO A 27 -4.74 10.61 -2.45
C PRO A 27 -4.53 12.05 -2.91
N ALA A 28 -3.31 12.33 -3.40
CA ALA A 28 -3.06 13.55 -4.15
C ALA A 28 -3.87 13.53 -5.46
N ARG A 29 -4.34 14.69 -5.89
CA ARG A 29 -5.10 14.83 -7.13
C ARG A 29 -4.41 15.85 -8.04
N ASP A 30 -4.52 15.60 -9.34
CA ASP A 30 -4.08 16.56 -10.35
C ASP A 30 -5.10 17.69 -10.56
N ALA A 31 -4.81 18.60 -11.49
CA ALA A 31 -5.65 19.75 -11.77
C ALA A 31 -7.07 19.38 -12.25
N ASP A 32 -7.24 18.21 -12.84
CA ASP A 32 -8.53 17.69 -13.32
C ASP A 32 -9.31 16.93 -12.26
N GLY A 33 -8.78 16.83 -11.04
CA GLY A 33 -9.38 16.10 -9.94
C GLY A 33 -9.14 14.60 -9.98
N ALA A 34 -8.39 14.09 -10.96
CA ALA A 34 -8.01 12.68 -11.02
C ALA A 34 -6.92 12.35 -9.98
N ILE A 35 -6.89 11.12 -9.52
CA ILE A 35 -5.83 10.68 -8.61
C ILE A 35 -4.49 10.75 -9.32
N ALA A 36 -3.57 11.54 -8.79
CA ALA A 36 -2.22 11.70 -9.32
C ALA A 36 -1.42 10.39 -9.10
N ARG A 37 -0.63 10.01 -10.10
CA ARG A 37 0.21 8.83 -10.08
C ARG A 37 1.64 9.17 -10.46
N SER A 38 2.60 8.74 -9.66
CA SER A 38 4.02 9.00 -9.90
C SER A 38 4.62 7.98 -10.86
N SER A 39 4.99 8.43 -12.05
CA SER A 39 5.76 7.61 -12.99
C SER A 39 7.18 7.30 -12.48
N ALA A 40 7.76 8.20 -11.69
CA ALA A 40 9.08 8.01 -11.09
C ALA A 40 9.07 6.87 -10.05
N GLU A 41 8.05 6.80 -9.19
CA GLU A 41 7.91 5.70 -8.22
C GLU A 41 7.64 4.37 -8.90
N ARG A 42 6.84 4.36 -9.95
CA ARG A 42 6.59 3.17 -10.76
C ARG A 42 7.87 2.66 -11.44
N ALA A 43 8.67 3.55 -12.00
CA ALA A 43 9.96 3.21 -12.60
C ALA A 43 10.94 2.68 -11.54
N ARG A 44 10.95 3.29 -10.36
CA ARG A 44 11.75 2.82 -9.22
C ARG A 44 11.35 1.42 -8.79
N PHE A 45 10.06 1.15 -8.71
CA PHE A 45 9.55 -0.20 -8.39
C PHE A 45 10.09 -1.24 -9.37
N GLN A 46 10.02 -0.98 -10.68
CA GLN A 46 10.52 -1.93 -11.67
C GLN A 46 12.02 -2.13 -11.62
N ARG A 47 12.79 -1.10 -11.26
CA ARG A 47 14.25 -1.27 -11.06
C ARG A 47 14.56 -2.17 -9.87
N LEU A 48 13.79 -2.08 -8.78
CA LEU A 48 13.99 -2.87 -7.57
C LEU A 48 13.41 -4.29 -7.71
N TYR A 49 12.31 -4.41 -8.42
CA TYR A 49 11.58 -5.66 -8.65
C TYR A 49 11.39 -5.85 -10.15
N PRO A 50 12.34 -6.49 -10.84
CA PRO A 50 12.27 -6.65 -12.29
C PRO A 50 11.00 -7.35 -12.77
N CYS A 51 10.62 -7.07 -14.01
CA CYS A 51 9.47 -7.69 -14.66
C CYS A 51 9.49 -9.22 -14.53
N PRO A 52 8.45 -9.85 -13.99
CA PRO A 52 8.41 -11.32 -13.84
C PRO A 52 8.47 -12.09 -15.16
N ALA A 53 8.03 -11.49 -16.26
CA ALA A 53 7.98 -12.15 -17.54
C ALA A 53 9.34 -12.23 -18.24
N ASN A 54 10.19 -11.19 -18.10
CA ASN A 54 11.40 -11.07 -18.89
C ASN A 54 12.61 -10.50 -18.14
N GLY A 55 12.48 -10.23 -16.85
CA GLY A 55 13.54 -9.66 -16.03
C GLY A 55 13.88 -8.19 -16.33
N ALA A 56 13.09 -7.51 -17.16
CA ALA A 56 13.33 -6.13 -17.52
C ALA A 56 13.20 -5.20 -16.30
N ARG A 57 14.19 -4.32 -16.12
CA ARG A 57 14.20 -3.32 -15.05
C ARG A 57 13.58 -1.99 -15.47
N ARG A 58 13.17 -1.90 -16.73
CA ARG A 58 12.49 -0.74 -17.32
C ARG A 58 11.72 -1.17 -18.57
N GLY A 59 10.75 -0.36 -18.96
CA GLY A 59 9.96 -0.60 -20.16
C GLY A 59 8.84 -1.62 -19.95
N ALA A 60 8.31 -2.13 -21.04
CA ALA A 60 7.15 -3.00 -21.04
C ALA A 60 7.38 -4.30 -20.26
N CYS A 61 6.34 -4.73 -19.56
CA CYS A 61 6.31 -6.01 -18.86
C CYS A 61 5.09 -6.81 -19.33
N PRO A 62 5.25 -7.65 -20.35
CA PRO A 62 4.12 -8.35 -20.97
C PRO A 62 3.37 -9.23 -19.97
N GLY A 63 2.05 -9.10 -19.94
CA GLY A 63 1.15 -9.89 -19.09
C GLY A 63 1.11 -9.45 -17.63
N TRP A 64 1.85 -8.41 -17.24
CA TRP A 64 1.93 -7.92 -15.87
C TRP A 64 1.69 -6.40 -15.81
N ALA A 65 1.10 -5.96 -14.72
CA ALA A 65 0.91 -4.55 -14.42
C ALA A 65 1.40 -4.23 -13.01
N VAL A 66 1.92 -3.02 -12.83
CA VAL A 66 2.17 -2.50 -11.48
C VAL A 66 0.82 -2.16 -10.84
N ASP A 67 0.59 -2.72 -9.68
CA ASP A 67 -0.62 -2.53 -8.91
C ASP A 67 -0.29 -1.97 -7.53
N HIS A 68 -1.16 -1.12 -7.01
CA HIS A 68 -1.10 -0.68 -5.62
C HIS A 68 -1.84 -1.69 -4.75
N VAL A 69 -1.16 -2.28 -3.77
CA VAL A 69 -1.76 -3.28 -2.87
C VAL A 69 -2.98 -2.69 -2.17
N VAL A 70 -2.78 -1.55 -1.52
CA VAL A 70 -3.86 -0.70 -1.02
C VAL A 70 -4.20 0.30 -2.12
N PRO A 71 -5.45 0.33 -2.62
CA PRO A 71 -5.83 1.28 -3.66
C PRO A 71 -5.53 2.72 -3.25
N LEU A 72 -5.07 3.53 -4.18
CA LEU A 72 -4.85 4.95 -3.92
C LEU A 72 -6.14 5.63 -3.44
N ALA A 73 -7.28 5.26 -4.01
CA ALA A 73 -8.59 5.75 -3.59
C ALA A 73 -8.94 5.42 -2.14
N CYS A 74 -8.35 4.36 -1.58
CA CYS A 74 -8.53 3.95 -0.18
C CYS A 74 -7.43 4.48 0.76
N GLY A 75 -6.61 5.39 0.30
CA GLY A 75 -5.52 5.98 1.07
C GLY A 75 -4.17 5.26 0.93
N GLY A 76 -4.04 4.37 -0.03
CA GLY A 76 -2.78 3.70 -0.32
C GLY A 76 -1.70 4.68 -0.77
N CYS A 77 -0.46 4.38 -0.40
CA CYS A 77 0.68 5.19 -0.82
C CYS A 77 0.99 4.97 -2.31
N ASP A 78 1.28 6.04 -3.03
CA ASP A 78 1.88 5.96 -4.35
C ASP A 78 3.40 5.85 -4.21
N ALA A 79 3.83 4.73 -3.68
CA ALA A 79 5.22 4.46 -3.34
C ALA A 79 5.53 2.96 -3.42
N VAL A 80 6.79 2.65 -3.65
CA VAL A 80 7.27 1.27 -3.82
C VAL A 80 6.77 0.29 -2.75
N PRO A 81 6.76 0.61 -1.44
CA PRO A 81 6.27 -0.33 -0.43
C PRO A 81 4.81 -0.78 -0.60
N ASN A 82 4.02 0.00 -1.34
CA ASN A 82 2.61 -0.31 -1.64
C ASN A 82 2.41 -0.82 -3.07
N MET A 83 3.46 -1.15 -3.77
CA MET A 83 3.39 -1.63 -5.15
C MET A 83 3.68 -3.12 -5.25
N GLN A 84 3.07 -3.76 -6.22
CA GLN A 84 3.29 -5.17 -6.55
C GLN A 84 3.11 -5.42 -8.05
N TRP A 85 3.74 -6.48 -8.54
CA TRP A 85 3.38 -7.01 -9.85
C TRP A 85 2.09 -7.83 -9.72
N LEU A 86 1.16 -7.55 -10.59
CA LEU A 86 -0.10 -8.29 -10.68
C LEU A 86 -0.30 -8.75 -12.12
N PRO A 87 -0.64 -10.03 -12.35
CA PRO A 87 -1.03 -10.48 -13.69
C PRO A 87 -2.20 -9.63 -14.21
N THR A 88 -2.14 -9.19 -15.46
CA THR A 88 -3.18 -8.33 -16.04
C THR A 88 -4.57 -8.97 -15.98
N GLY A 89 -4.66 -10.30 -16.13
CA GLY A 89 -5.91 -11.04 -15.97
C GLY A 89 -6.49 -11.02 -14.55
N SER A 90 -5.65 -10.89 -13.53
CA SER A 90 -6.09 -10.80 -12.13
C SER A 90 -6.57 -9.39 -11.75
N LYS A 91 -6.30 -8.40 -12.58
CA LYS A 91 -6.76 -7.03 -12.39
C LYS A 91 -8.05 -6.73 -13.13
N SER A 92 -8.37 -7.53 -14.15
CA SER A 92 -9.53 -7.30 -15.00
C SER A 92 -10.84 -7.37 -14.22
N THR A 93 -11.73 -6.42 -14.52
CA THR A 93 -13.07 -6.34 -13.92
C THR A 93 -14.04 -7.44 -14.38
N THR A 94 -13.67 -8.24 -15.35
CA THR A 94 -14.54 -9.30 -15.92
C THR A 94 -14.59 -10.56 -15.06
N SER A 95 -13.57 -10.81 -14.24
CA SER A 95 -13.56 -11.96 -13.33
C SER A 95 -14.13 -11.60 -11.95
N PRO A 96 -14.94 -12.47 -11.31
CA PRO A 96 -15.38 -12.26 -9.94
C PRO A 96 -14.24 -12.27 -8.91
N LEU A 97 -13.10 -12.88 -9.28
CA LEU A 97 -11.90 -12.92 -8.44
C LEU A 97 -10.95 -11.74 -8.73
N ALA A 98 -11.30 -10.86 -9.68
CA ALA A 98 -10.47 -9.72 -10.01
C ALA A 98 -10.34 -8.78 -8.82
N LYS A 99 -9.10 -8.35 -8.56
CA LYS A 99 -8.79 -7.48 -7.41
C LYS A 99 -9.63 -6.22 -7.38
N ASP A 100 -9.89 -5.58 -8.51
CA ASP A 100 -10.69 -4.35 -8.62
C ASP A 100 -12.13 -4.50 -8.07
N ARG A 101 -12.64 -5.72 -7.97
CA ARG A 101 -14.00 -5.98 -7.46
C ARG A 101 -14.09 -6.01 -5.95
N TRP A 102 -13.06 -6.47 -5.27
CA TRP A 102 -13.09 -6.69 -3.82
C TRP A 102 -12.17 -5.76 -3.03
N GLU A 103 -11.18 -5.14 -3.68
CA GLU A 103 -10.15 -4.37 -2.99
C GLU A 103 -10.70 -3.22 -2.14
N ARG A 104 -11.74 -2.55 -2.59
CA ARG A 104 -12.36 -1.46 -1.82
C ARG A 104 -13.04 -1.97 -0.56
N ALA A 105 -13.69 -3.12 -0.64
CA ALA A 105 -14.32 -3.73 0.53
C ALA A 105 -13.28 -4.11 1.59
N VAL A 106 -12.10 -4.55 1.17
CA VAL A 106 -11.01 -4.94 2.08
C VAL A 106 -10.24 -3.73 2.60
N TYR A 107 -9.87 -2.79 1.73
CA TYR A 107 -8.92 -1.75 2.09
C TYR A 107 -9.55 -0.39 2.43
N CYS A 108 -10.74 -0.07 1.91
CA CYS A 108 -11.39 1.19 2.21
C CYS A 108 -12.16 1.19 3.55
N THR A 109 -12.28 0.06 4.23
CA THR A 109 -13.04 -0.06 5.50
C THR A 109 -12.26 0.43 6.73
N HIS A 110 -11.00 0.79 6.58
CA HIS A 110 -10.13 1.19 7.69
C HIS A 110 -10.14 2.71 7.97
N GLY A 111 -11.27 3.38 7.77
CA GLY A 111 -11.48 4.72 8.33
C GLY A 111 -10.73 5.85 7.62
N VAL A 112 -10.25 5.65 6.41
CA VAL A 112 -9.83 6.77 5.58
C VAL A 112 -11.09 7.38 5.01
N ALA A 113 -11.53 8.49 5.61
CA ALA A 113 -12.64 9.26 5.09
C ALA A 113 -12.38 9.58 3.62
N SER A 114 -13.32 9.20 2.79
CA SER A 114 -13.40 9.56 1.39
C SER A 114 -13.36 11.07 1.19
#